data_5cfb2fd0ae030271a6c53a028f52eb3e
#
_entry.id   5cfb2fd0ae030271a6c53a028f52eb3e
#
_cell.length_a   1.000
_cell.length_b   1.000
_cell.length_c   1.000
_cell.angle_alpha   90.00
_cell.angle_beta   90.00
_cell.angle_gamma   90.00
#
_symmetry.space_group_name_H-M   'P 1'
#
loop_
_entity.id
_entity.type
_entity.pdbx_description
1 polymer ?
#
loop_
_entity_poly.entity_id
_entity_poly.type
_entity_poly.pdbx_seq_one_letter_code
_entity_poly.pdbx_strand_id
1 'polypeptide(L)'
;MPSGMAEQARAALENLKRGLDAVGATFADVVTADRFVTDLSEQDALNRVWGEYFLNVKPATTTVQVVRLATDPRCLVEINAIAVID
;
A
#
# COMPACT_ATOMS: atom_id res chain seq x y z
N MET A 1 1.75 5.90 -16.03
CA MET A 1 1.49 4.98 -14.89
C MET A 1 2.50 3.85 -14.92
N PRO A 2 3.11 3.49 -13.79
CA PRO A 2 3.99 2.32 -13.73
C PRO A 2 3.27 1.05 -14.20
N SER A 3 4.00 0.13 -14.81
CA SER A 3 3.38 -1.01 -15.49
C SER A 3 3.30 -2.30 -14.68
N GLY A 4 4.13 -2.48 -13.67
CA GLY A 4 4.17 -3.71 -12.88
C GLY A 4 3.66 -3.53 -11.46
N MET A 5 3.30 -4.64 -10.82
CA MET A 5 2.81 -4.62 -9.43
C MET A 5 3.84 -3.99 -8.49
N ALA A 6 5.11 -4.40 -8.57
CA ALA A 6 6.14 -3.86 -7.67
C ALA A 6 6.29 -2.35 -7.83
N GLU A 7 6.29 -1.86 -9.07
CA GLU A 7 6.43 -0.43 -9.35
C GLU A 7 5.21 0.35 -8.89
N GLN A 8 4.01 -0.17 -9.12
CA GLN A 8 2.78 0.47 -8.68
C GLN A 8 2.67 0.47 -7.16
N ALA A 9 3.06 -0.63 -6.50
CA ALA A 9 3.07 -0.70 -5.05
C ALA A 9 4.04 0.33 -4.47
N ARG A 10 5.22 0.48 -5.07
CA ARG A 10 6.19 1.49 -4.63
C ARG A 10 5.64 2.89 -4.77
N ALA A 11 5.00 3.19 -5.90
CA ALA A 11 4.38 4.50 -6.12
C ALA A 11 3.27 4.77 -5.09
N ALA A 12 2.45 3.78 -4.79
CA ALA A 12 1.38 3.90 -3.80
C ALA A 12 1.95 4.14 -2.40
N LEU A 13 3.00 3.42 -2.02
CA LEU A 13 3.62 3.58 -0.71
C LEU A 13 4.39 4.89 -0.58
N GLU A 14 4.99 5.39 -1.67
CA GLU A 14 5.58 6.73 -1.67
C GLU A 14 4.52 7.80 -1.48
N ASN A 15 3.35 7.65 -2.09
CA ASN A 15 2.23 8.56 -1.87
C ASN A 15 1.76 8.51 -0.42
N LEU A 16 1.65 7.32 0.16
CA LEU A 16 1.28 7.16 1.56
C LEU A 16 2.32 7.83 2.46
N LYS A 17 3.61 7.66 2.16
CA LYS A 17 4.69 8.29 2.90
C LYS A 17 4.54 9.80 2.91
N ARG A 18 4.24 10.40 1.76
CA ARG A 18 4.03 11.85 1.68
C ARG A 18 2.85 12.30 2.55
N GLY A 19 1.77 11.52 2.56
CA GLY A 19 0.62 11.82 3.42
C GLY A 19 0.96 11.73 4.90
N LEU A 20 1.71 10.71 5.29
CA LEU A 20 2.16 10.54 6.68
C LEU A 20 3.09 11.68 7.09
N ASP A 21 4.06 12.02 6.25
CA ASP A 21 4.99 13.12 6.51
C ASP A 21 4.25 14.45 6.72
N ALA A 22 3.19 14.68 5.95
CA ALA A 22 2.41 15.92 6.01
C ALA A 22 1.73 16.12 7.37
N VAL A 23 1.43 15.05 8.10
CA VAL A 23 0.79 15.12 9.41
C VAL A 23 1.75 14.77 10.55
N GLY A 24 3.05 14.65 10.27
CA GLY A 24 4.05 14.34 11.28
C GLY A 24 4.06 12.89 11.73
N ALA A 25 3.57 11.98 10.90
CA ALA A 25 3.53 10.57 11.20
C ALA A 25 4.56 9.79 10.38
N THR A 26 4.82 8.54 10.76
CA THR A 26 5.65 7.61 10.02
C THR A 26 4.91 6.29 9.84
N PHE A 27 5.50 5.36 9.09
CA PHE A 27 4.92 4.02 8.95
C PHE A 27 4.78 3.30 10.29
N ALA A 28 5.62 3.64 11.28
CA ALA A 28 5.51 3.07 12.62
C ALA A 28 4.20 3.42 13.32
N ASP A 29 3.54 4.49 12.90
CA ASP A 29 2.26 4.94 13.47
C ASP A 29 1.05 4.28 12.83
N VAL A 30 1.23 3.55 11.73
CA VAL A 30 0.14 2.87 11.02
C VAL A 30 -0.34 1.69 11.84
N VAL A 31 -1.64 1.66 12.13
CA VAL A 31 -2.26 0.59 12.94
C VAL A 31 -3.05 -0.39 12.09
N THR A 32 -3.65 0.07 11.00
CA THR A 32 -4.33 -0.80 10.05
C THR A 32 -4.08 -0.33 8.62
N ALA A 33 -4.15 -1.28 7.69
CA ALA A 33 -4.00 -0.98 6.27
C ALA A 33 -4.86 -1.94 5.44
N ASP A 34 -5.40 -1.43 4.34
CA ASP A 34 -6.12 -2.24 3.36
C ASP A 34 -5.41 -2.17 2.03
N ARG A 35 -5.30 -3.32 1.38
CA ARG A 35 -4.68 -3.44 0.07
C ARG A 35 -5.70 -4.05 -0.89
N PHE A 36 -6.03 -3.32 -1.94
CA PHE A 36 -6.96 -3.76 -2.97
C PHE A 36 -6.14 -4.07 -4.22
N VAL A 37 -6.19 -5.31 -4.70
CA VAL A 37 -5.39 -5.76 -5.83
C VAL A 37 -6.30 -6.37 -6.90
N THR A 38 -5.87 -6.26 -8.15
CA THR A 38 -6.62 -6.86 -9.27
C THR A 38 -6.23 -8.31 -9.52
N ASP A 39 -5.11 -8.76 -8.96
CA ASP A 39 -4.62 -10.13 -9.14
C ASP A 39 -3.82 -10.58 -7.91
N LEU A 40 -4.42 -11.44 -7.09
CA LEU A 40 -3.77 -11.97 -5.88
C LEU A 40 -2.53 -12.80 -6.19
N SER A 41 -2.38 -13.32 -7.41
CA SER A 41 -1.18 -14.09 -7.76
C SER A 41 0.09 -13.22 -7.73
N GLU A 42 -0.06 -11.89 -7.72
CA GLU A 42 1.08 -10.96 -7.64
C GLU A 42 1.33 -10.46 -6.22
N GLN A 43 0.71 -11.08 -5.22
CA GLN A 43 0.82 -10.67 -3.83
C GLN A 43 2.26 -10.73 -3.31
N ASP A 44 3.07 -11.66 -3.80
CA ASP A 44 4.47 -11.75 -3.37
C ASP A 44 5.27 -10.51 -3.74
N ALA A 45 5.04 -9.96 -4.94
CA ALA A 45 5.70 -8.73 -5.36
C ALA A 45 5.27 -7.54 -4.48
N LEU A 46 3.97 -7.47 -4.19
CA LEU A 46 3.43 -6.45 -3.28
C LEU A 46 4.06 -6.58 -1.89
N ASN A 47 4.11 -7.78 -1.34
CA ASN A 47 4.65 -8.03 0.00
C ASN A 47 6.12 -7.65 0.09
N ARG A 48 6.90 -7.87 -0.97
CA ARG A 48 8.32 -7.51 -0.97
C ARG A 48 8.49 -6.01 -0.86
N VAL A 49 7.76 -5.25 -1.65
CA VAL A 49 7.83 -3.77 -1.61
C VAL A 49 7.29 -3.25 -0.28
N TRP A 50 6.20 -3.84 0.21
CA TRP A 50 5.61 -3.51 1.51
C TRP A 50 6.64 -3.61 2.63
N GLY A 51 7.41 -4.69 2.63
CA GLY A 51 8.46 -4.90 3.64
C GLY A 51 9.55 -3.85 3.63
N GLU A 52 9.84 -3.25 2.48
CA GLU A 52 10.83 -2.18 2.39
C GLU A 52 10.39 -0.91 3.12
N TYR A 53 9.08 -0.67 3.21
CA TYR A 53 8.54 0.54 3.84
C TYR A 53 8.16 0.32 5.29
N PHE A 54 7.52 -0.81 5.59
CA PHE A 54 7.05 -1.09 6.95
C PHE A 54 8.12 -1.71 7.84
N LEU A 55 9.15 -2.32 7.26
CA LEU A 55 10.26 -2.94 8.00
C LEU A 55 9.72 -3.93 9.05
N ASN A 56 9.92 -3.65 10.33
CA ASN A 56 9.44 -4.49 11.42
C ASN A 56 8.04 -4.14 11.91
N VAL A 57 7.42 -3.10 11.35
CA VAL A 57 6.08 -2.69 11.73
C VAL A 57 5.08 -3.62 11.06
N LYS A 58 4.12 -4.14 11.82
CA LYS A 58 3.14 -5.09 11.32
C LYS A 58 1.72 -4.61 11.64
N PRO A 59 1.19 -3.65 10.87
CA PRO A 59 -0.18 -3.22 11.08
C PRO A 59 -1.15 -4.36 10.74
N ALA A 60 -2.35 -4.31 11.31
CA ALA A 60 -3.42 -5.20 10.88
C ALA A 60 -3.70 -4.93 9.41
N THR A 61 -3.50 -5.93 8.55
CA THR A 61 -3.57 -5.75 7.10
C THR A 61 -4.59 -6.68 6.48
N THR A 62 -5.46 -6.11 5.63
CA THR A 62 -6.43 -6.87 4.85
C THR A 62 -6.09 -6.71 3.38
N THR A 63 -6.04 -7.82 2.65
CA THR A 63 -5.82 -7.81 1.20
C THR A 63 -6.98 -8.49 0.51
N VAL A 64 -7.59 -7.80 -0.44
CA VAL A 64 -8.72 -8.35 -1.22
C VAL A 64 -8.47 -8.16 -2.71
N GLN A 65 -8.96 -9.11 -3.49
CA GLN A 65 -8.94 -9.00 -4.93
C GLN A 65 -10.23 -8.32 -5.40
N VAL A 66 -10.09 -7.36 -6.31
CA VAL A 66 -11.21 -6.63 -6.90
C VAL A 66 -11.16 -6.79 -8.42
N VAL A 67 -12.30 -6.55 -9.08
CA VAL A 67 -12.39 -6.69 -10.53
C VAL A 67 -11.53 -5.64 -11.23
N ARG A 68 -11.59 -4.41 -10.75
CA ARG A 68 -10.73 -3.31 -11.23
C ARG A 68 -10.78 -2.20 -10.18
N LEU A 69 -9.78 -1.30 -10.26
CA LEU A 69 -9.77 -0.11 -9.42
C LEU A 69 -10.40 1.06 -10.18
N ALA A 70 -11.10 1.91 -9.43
CA ALA A 70 -11.95 2.94 -10.02
C ALA A 70 -11.17 4.02 -10.76
N THR A 71 -9.94 4.29 -10.35
CA THR A 71 -9.14 5.39 -10.87
C THR A 71 -8.75 5.17 -12.33
N ASP A 72 -8.22 3.98 -12.65
CA ASP A 72 -7.70 3.68 -13.98
C ASP A 72 -7.69 2.15 -14.17
N PRO A 73 -8.13 1.62 -15.33
CA PRO A 73 -8.13 0.18 -15.58
C PRO A 73 -6.72 -0.45 -15.56
N ARG A 74 -5.65 0.34 -15.69
CA ARG A 74 -4.27 -0.14 -15.60
C ARG A 74 -3.77 -0.21 -14.16
N CYS A 75 -4.54 0.30 -13.20
CA CYS A 75 -4.16 0.29 -11.80
C CYS A 75 -4.26 -1.14 -11.25
N LEU A 76 -3.19 -1.64 -10.67
CA LEU A 76 -3.10 -3.00 -10.15
C LEU A 76 -3.27 -3.08 -8.64
N VAL A 77 -3.07 -1.98 -7.94
CA VAL A 77 -3.10 -1.95 -6.48
C VAL A 77 -3.56 -0.59 -5.98
N GLU A 78 -4.34 -0.62 -4.91
CA GLU A 78 -4.70 0.58 -4.15
C GLU A 78 -4.48 0.26 -2.68
N ILE A 79 -3.90 1.21 -1.94
CA ILE A 79 -3.55 1.03 -0.54
C ILE A 79 -4.12 2.20 0.24
N ASN A 80 -4.82 1.90 1.34
CA ASN A 80 -5.16 2.91 2.33
C ASN A 80 -4.72 2.44 3.71
N ALA A 81 -4.57 3.38 4.63
CA ALA A 81 -4.07 3.08 5.96
C ALA A 81 -4.62 4.08 6.96
N ILE A 82 -4.65 3.66 8.22
CA ILE A 82 -4.98 4.53 9.34
C ILE A 82 -3.77 4.58 10.27
N ALA A 83 -3.33 5.77 10.60
CA ALA A 83 -2.25 6.01 11.53
C ALA A 83 -2.79 6.70 12.77
N VAL A 84 -2.23 6.36 13.93
CA VAL A 84 -2.57 6.98 15.20
C VAL A 84 -1.33 7.70 15.71
N ILE A 85 -1.49 8.99 16.01
CA ILE A 85 -0.41 9.85 16.48
C ILE A 85 -0.78 10.38 17.85
N ASP A 86 0.16 10.28 18.78
CA ASP A 86 -0.03 10.82 20.13
C ASP A 86 0.32 12.32 20.20
#